data_92619b08cdf3399b948468de65589dfc
#
_entry.id   92619b08cdf3399b948468de65589dfc
#
_cell.length_a   1.000
_cell.length_b   1.000
_cell.length_c   1.000
_cell.angle_alpha   90.00
_cell.angle_beta   90.00
_cell.angle_gamma   90.00
#
_symmetry.space_group_name_H-M   'P 1'
#
loop_
_entity.id
_entity.type
_entity.pdbx_description
1 polymer ?
#
loop_
_entity_poly.entity_id
_entity_poly.type
_entity_poly.pdbx_seq_one_letter_code
_entity_poly.pdbx_strand_id
1 'polypeptide(L)'
;MTKLIEDILKSSKTIAMVGVSSLKKKEDPKNLKRKPSTIVMKYMQEFGYRVIPVNPFAKGEIIHGEKVFSKLEDIKIPVDIVNIFRPSNETPDLANEAVKINAKVLWLQYGIKNDAAEKIALDAKMKYISNRCIKQDYQNIFQKVNPVFPALKS
;
A
#
# COMPACT_ATOMS: atom_id res chain seq x y z
N MET A 1 4.87 -12.62 -14.21
CA MET A 1 4.48 -11.87 -13.00
C MET A 1 5.63 -11.02 -12.44
N THR A 2 6.81 -11.62 -12.28
CA THR A 2 7.95 -10.87 -11.75
C THR A 2 8.32 -9.65 -12.58
N LYS A 3 8.33 -9.80 -13.91
CA LYS A 3 8.66 -8.68 -14.79
C LYS A 3 7.64 -7.56 -14.69
N LEU A 4 6.36 -7.89 -14.59
CA LEU A 4 5.31 -6.90 -14.43
C LEU A 4 5.49 -6.13 -13.12
N ILE A 5 5.75 -6.84 -12.03
CA ILE A 5 5.93 -6.22 -10.72
C ILE A 5 7.18 -5.35 -10.72
N GLU A 6 8.27 -5.83 -11.31
CA GLU A 6 9.48 -5.03 -11.43
C GLU A 6 9.22 -3.72 -12.17
N ASP A 7 8.53 -3.78 -13.31
CA ASP A 7 8.22 -2.60 -14.09
C ASP A 7 7.34 -1.62 -13.31
N ILE A 8 6.34 -2.13 -12.58
CA ILE A 8 5.50 -1.30 -11.73
C ILE A 8 6.34 -0.57 -10.69
N LEU A 9 7.19 -1.31 -9.98
CA LEU A 9 7.98 -0.74 -8.90
C LEU A 9 9.02 0.26 -9.40
N LYS A 10 9.59 0.03 -10.58
CA LYS A 10 10.56 0.97 -11.17
C LYS A 10 9.92 2.25 -11.67
N SER A 11 8.69 2.17 -12.18
CA SER A 11 8.03 3.33 -12.79
C SER A 11 7.18 4.13 -11.82
N SER A 12 6.97 3.63 -10.61
CA SER A 12 6.10 4.27 -9.61
C SER A 12 6.89 5.12 -8.64
N LYS A 13 6.28 6.20 -8.16
CA LYS A 13 6.90 7.10 -7.17
C LYS A 13 6.02 7.29 -5.96
N THR A 14 4.71 7.31 -6.14
CA THR A 14 3.75 7.60 -5.08
C THR A 14 2.81 6.43 -4.86
N ILE A 15 2.73 6.00 -3.61
CA ILE A 15 1.87 4.92 -3.16
C ILE A 15 0.85 5.50 -2.19
N ALA A 16 -0.45 5.29 -2.45
CA ALA A 16 -1.48 5.56 -1.46
C ALA A 16 -1.75 4.24 -0.75
N MET A 17 -1.47 4.19 0.55
CA MET A 17 -1.58 2.96 1.32
C MET A 17 -2.85 3.02 2.17
N VAL A 18 -3.84 2.23 1.81
CA VAL A 18 -5.16 2.24 2.45
C VAL A 18 -5.19 1.22 3.58
N GLY A 19 -5.58 1.69 4.76
CA GLY A 19 -5.67 0.83 5.93
C GLY A 19 -4.42 0.86 6.80
N VAL A 20 -3.62 1.92 6.70
CA VAL A 20 -2.47 2.08 7.59
C VAL A 20 -2.97 2.24 9.01
N SER A 21 -2.46 1.42 9.92
CA SER A 21 -2.91 1.40 11.31
C SER A 21 -2.54 2.67 12.05
N SER A 22 -3.47 3.16 12.87
CA SER A 22 -3.21 4.31 13.74
C SER A 22 -2.10 3.97 14.73
N LEU A 23 -1.17 4.90 14.92
CA LEU A 23 -0.11 4.75 15.93
C LEU A 23 -0.59 5.12 17.32
N LYS A 24 -1.68 5.90 17.42
CA LYS A 24 -2.20 6.40 18.69
C LYS A 24 -3.22 5.48 19.32
N LYS A 25 -3.99 4.75 18.51
CA LYS A 25 -5.03 3.86 19.02
C LYS A 25 -4.39 2.56 19.46
N LYS A 26 -4.69 2.17 20.70
CA LYS A 26 -4.23 0.89 21.21
C LYS A 26 -5.04 -0.21 20.54
N GLU A 27 -4.34 -1.25 20.16
CA GLU A 27 -5.00 -2.44 19.66
C GLU A 27 -5.53 -3.28 20.82
N ASP A 28 -6.41 -4.23 20.48
CA ASP A 28 -6.91 -5.19 21.45
C ASP A 28 -5.73 -5.78 22.22
N PRO A 29 -5.77 -5.76 23.58
CA PRO A 29 -4.67 -6.34 24.36
C PRO A 29 -4.35 -7.80 24.02
N LYS A 30 -5.33 -8.52 23.47
CA LYS A 30 -5.12 -9.89 23.03
C LYS A 30 -4.42 -9.99 21.70
N ASN A 31 -4.31 -8.89 20.97
CA ASN A 31 -3.68 -8.85 19.67
C ASN A 31 -2.40 -8.04 19.73
N LEU A 32 -1.34 -8.67 20.18
CA LEU A 32 -0.02 -8.04 20.29
C LEU A 32 0.72 -8.02 18.95
N LYS A 33 0.00 -8.24 17.87
CA LYS A 33 0.63 -8.30 16.56
C LYS A 33 1.18 -6.95 16.16
N ARG A 34 2.28 -7.00 15.42
CA ARG A 34 2.83 -5.83 14.76
C ARG A 34 1.76 -5.22 13.87
N LYS A 35 1.95 -3.95 13.54
CA LYS A 35 1.11 -3.25 12.57
C LYS A 35 1.78 -3.36 11.20
N PRO A 36 1.46 -4.40 10.40
CA PRO A 36 2.20 -4.66 9.16
C PRO A 36 2.17 -3.48 8.21
N SER A 37 1.06 -2.75 8.15
CA SER A 37 0.94 -1.62 7.25
C SER A 37 1.95 -0.52 7.56
N THR A 38 2.19 -0.24 8.84
CA THR A 38 3.17 0.80 9.21
C THR A 38 4.60 0.35 8.92
N ILE A 39 4.87 -0.93 9.06
CA ILE A 39 6.19 -1.50 8.74
C ILE A 39 6.44 -1.43 7.23
N VAL A 40 5.46 -1.83 6.44
CA VAL A 40 5.57 -1.77 4.97
C VAL A 40 5.72 -0.33 4.50
N MET A 41 4.93 0.58 5.07
CA MET A 41 5.01 2.01 4.76
C MET A 41 6.43 2.53 4.98
N LYS A 42 6.98 2.27 6.17
CA LYS A 42 8.32 2.75 6.52
C LYS A 42 9.37 2.19 5.57
N TYR A 43 9.29 0.89 5.27
CA TYR A 43 10.23 0.25 4.36
C TYR A 43 10.20 0.90 2.96
N MET A 44 9.00 1.10 2.41
CA MET A 44 8.88 1.69 1.08
C MET A 44 9.39 3.12 1.05
N GLN A 45 9.15 3.89 2.11
CA GLN A 45 9.69 5.24 2.23
C GLN A 45 11.21 5.23 2.22
N GLU A 46 11.82 4.29 2.93
CA GLU A 46 13.28 4.20 3.01
C GLU A 46 13.92 3.93 1.64
N PHE A 47 13.19 3.32 0.74
CA PHE A 47 13.68 3.04 -0.61
C PHE A 47 13.18 4.04 -1.66
N GLY A 48 12.70 5.19 -1.21
CA GLY A 48 12.49 6.33 -2.09
C GLY A 48 11.06 6.60 -2.55
N TYR A 49 10.09 5.81 -2.08
CA TYR A 49 8.70 6.07 -2.44
C TYR A 49 8.09 7.11 -1.51
N ARG A 50 7.25 7.95 -2.05
CA ARG A 50 6.34 8.72 -1.22
C ARG A 50 5.14 7.82 -0.90
N VAL A 51 4.88 7.59 0.37
CA VAL A 51 3.76 6.74 0.80
C VAL A 51 2.78 7.59 1.59
N ILE A 52 1.57 7.71 1.07
CA ILE A 52 0.52 8.53 1.68
C ILE A 52 -0.46 7.59 2.38
N PRO A 53 -0.59 7.69 3.72
CA PRO A 53 -1.50 6.82 4.46
C PRO A 53 -2.94 7.29 4.33
N VAL A 54 -3.84 6.32 4.17
CA VAL A 54 -5.28 6.57 4.08
C VAL A 54 -6.00 5.68 5.09
N ASN A 55 -6.73 6.28 6.01
CA ASN A 55 -7.52 5.55 7.00
C ASN A 55 -8.52 6.51 7.64
N PRO A 56 -9.85 6.30 7.44
CA PRO A 56 -10.85 7.20 8.00
C PRO A 56 -10.83 7.25 9.53
N PHE A 57 -10.34 6.21 10.20
CA PHE A 57 -10.27 6.15 11.65
C PHE A 57 -9.03 6.83 12.22
N ALA A 58 -8.11 7.26 11.39
CA ALA A 58 -6.88 7.91 11.81
C ALA A 58 -6.68 9.26 11.14
N LYS A 59 -7.75 9.85 10.61
CA LYS A 59 -7.70 11.12 9.90
C LYS A 59 -6.96 12.18 10.71
N GLY A 60 -6.02 12.83 10.06
CA GLY A 60 -5.27 13.94 10.66
C GLY A 60 -4.08 13.53 11.50
N GLU A 61 -3.91 12.24 11.79
CA GLU A 61 -2.67 11.80 12.44
C GLU A 61 -1.49 11.95 11.49
N ILE A 62 -0.31 12.02 12.06
CA ILE A 62 0.93 12.00 11.28
C ILE A 62 1.58 10.64 11.51
N ILE A 63 1.77 9.88 10.44
CA ILE A 63 2.41 8.56 10.50
C ILE A 63 3.64 8.61 9.61
N HIS A 64 4.79 8.35 10.19
CA HIS A 64 6.08 8.37 9.48
C HIS A 64 6.24 9.63 8.63
N GLY A 65 5.86 10.78 9.20
CA GLY A 65 6.02 12.08 8.55
C GLY A 65 4.93 12.47 7.56
N GLU A 66 3.94 11.61 7.35
CA GLU A 66 2.86 11.88 6.39
C GLU A 66 1.52 12.01 7.10
N LYS A 67 0.74 12.99 6.67
CA LYS A 67 -0.61 13.20 7.19
C LYS A 67 -1.53 12.10 6.68
N VAL A 68 -2.34 11.53 7.57
CA VAL A 68 -3.32 10.52 7.19
C VAL A 68 -4.55 11.18 6.58
N PHE A 69 -4.91 10.73 5.37
CA PHE A 69 -6.15 11.17 4.71
C PHE A 69 -7.28 10.22 5.03
N SER A 70 -8.50 10.74 5.04
CA SER A 70 -9.70 9.94 5.29
C SER A 70 -10.05 9.06 4.09
N LYS A 71 -9.88 9.60 2.88
CA LYS A 71 -10.27 8.94 1.62
C LYS A 71 -9.23 9.18 0.53
N LEU A 72 -9.21 8.28 -0.45
CA LEU A 72 -8.32 8.43 -1.60
C LEU A 72 -8.57 9.74 -2.36
N GLU A 73 -9.83 10.13 -2.51
CA GLU A 73 -10.17 11.35 -3.28
C GLU A 73 -9.63 12.64 -2.65
N ASP A 74 -9.27 12.59 -1.37
CA ASP A 74 -8.70 13.76 -0.70
C ASP A 74 -7.24 14.00 -1.08
N ILE A 75 -6.59 13.02 -1.68
CA ILE A 75 -5.20 13.16 -2.14
C ILE A 75 -5.18 13.94 -3.45
N LYS A 76 -4.47 15.07 -3.46
CA LYS A 76 -4.48 15.99 -4.59
C LYS A 76 -3.26 15.89 -5.50
N ILE A 77 -2.41 14.90 -5.30
CA ILE A 77 -1.27 14.64 -6.18
C ILE A 77 -1.49 13.31 -6.91
N PRO A 78 -0.83 13.10 -8.06
CA PRO A 78 -0.95 11.83 -8.77
C PRO A 78 -0.51 10.65 -7.91
N VAL A 79 -1.28 9.57 -7.95
CA VAL A 79 -0.98 8.33 -7.25
C VAL A 79 -0.70 7.24 -8.27
N ASP A 80 0.43 6.58 -8.16
CA ASP A 80 0.78 5.48 -9.05
C ASP A 80 0.19 4.17 -8.59
N ILE A 81 0.34 3.84 -7.31
CA ILE A 81 -0.12 2.57 -6.74
C ILE A 81 -1.09 2.85 -5.59
N VAL A 82 -2.26 2.22 -5.64
CA VAL A 82 -3.15 2.13 -4.47
C VAL A 82 -2.92 0.77 -3.86
N ASN A 83 -2.28 0.74 -2.70
CA ASN A 83 -1.91 -0.49 -1.99
C ASN A 83 -2.87 -0.68 -0.81
N ILE A 84 -3.62 -1.79 -0.81
CA ILE A 84 -4.74 -1.98 0.09
C ILE A 84 -4.44 -3.02 1.17
N PHE A 85 -4.59 -2.60 2.43
CA PHE A 85 -4.49 -3.42 3.64
C PHE A 85 -5.86 -3.57 4.32
N ARG A 86 -6.92 -3.68 3.53
CA ARG A 86 -8.28 -3.84 4.07
C ARG A 86 -8.84 -5.20 3.68
N PRO A 87 -9.84 -5.72 4.42
CA PRO A 87 -10.44 -7.00 4.08
C PRO A 87 -10.91 -7.09 2.63
N SER A 88 -10.87 -8.28 2.07
CA SER A 88 -11.18 -8.49 0.65
C SER A 88 -12.55 -7.94 0.25
N ASN A 89 -13.56 -8.02 1.13
CA ASN A 89 -14.90 -7.55 0.81
C ASN A 89 -15.02 -6.02 0.70
N GLU A 90 -14.01 -5.27 1.17
CA GLU A 90 -14.01 -3.81 1.02
C GLU A 90 -13.34 -3.37 -0.27
N THR A 91 -12.66 -4.27 -0.96
CA THR A 91 -11.80 -3.88 -2.07
C THR A 91 -12.54 -3.44 -3.33
N PRO A 92 -13.76 -3.91 -3.65
CA PRO A 92 -14.46 -3.36 -4.83
C PRO A 92 -14.72 -1.87 -4.72
N ASP A 93 -15.19 -1.38 -3.56
CA ASP A 93 -15.42 0.05 -3.36
C ASP A 93 -14.12 0.83 -3.46
N LEU A 94 -13.05 0.30 -2.87
CA LEU A 94 -11.74 0.93 -2.93
C LEU A 94 -11.18 0.93 -4.36
N ALA A 95 -11.46 -0.11 -5.13
CA ALA A 95 -11.07 -0.15 -6.54
C ALA A 95 -11.76 0.97 -7.32
N ASN A 96 -13.05 1.20 -7.06
CA ASN A 96 -13.76 2.31 -7.68
C ASN A 96 -13.15 3.67 -7.30
N GLU A 97 -12.77 3.84 -6.04
CA GLU A 97 -12.10 5.07 -5.61
C GLU A 97 -10.75 5.25 -6.30
N ALA A 98 -10.00 4.16 -6.45
CA ALA A 98 -8.72 4.21 -7.15
C ALA A 98 -8.88 4.62 -8.62
N VAL A 99 -9.93 4.12 -9.27
CA VAL A 99 -10.26 4.52 -10.64
C VAL A 99 -10.54 6.01 -10.71
N LYS A 100 -11.31 6.55 -9.76
CA LYS A 100 -11.68 7.96 -9.74
C LYS A 100 -10.47 8.88 -9.64
N ILE A 101 -9.43 8.47 -8.95
CA ILE A 101 -8.21 9.29 -8.83
C ILE A 101 -7.18 8.96 -9.91
N ASN A 102 -7.54 8.14 -10.88
CA ASN A 102 -6.68 7.77 -12.00
C ASN A 102 -5.38 7.08 -11.58
N ALA A 103 -5.45 6.27 -10.52
CA ALA A 103 -4.30 5.47 -10.11
C ALA A 103 -3.94 4.48 -11.23
N LYS A 104 -2.67 4.14 -11.32
CA LYS A 104 -2.19 3.26 -12.39
C LYS A 104 -2.23 1.79 -12.02
N VAL A 105 -2.15 1.48 -10.73
CA VAL A 105 -2.07 0.12 -10.23
C VAL A 105 -2.92 -0.02 -8.99
N LEU A 106 -3.70 -1.10 -8.94
CA LEU A 106 -4.38 -1.54 -7.73
C LEU A 106 -3.63 -2.74 -7.19
N TRP A 107 -3.10 -2.61 -5.97
CA TRP A 107 -2.27 -3.65 -5.36
C TRP A 107 -2.91 -4.10 -4.05
N LEU A 108 -3.44 -5.32 -4.04
CA LEU A 108 -4.01 -5.90 -2.83
C LEU A 108 -2.92 -6.70 -2.11
N GLN A 109 -2.74 -6.39 -0.84
CA GLN A 109 -1.66 -6.94 -0.03
C GLN A 109 -1.83 -8.45 0.17
N TYR A 110 -0.78 -9.11 0.66
CA TYR A 110 -0.79 -10.56 0.90
C TYR A 110 -2.04 -10.96 1.70
N GLY A 111 -2.71 -12.01 1.25
CA GLY A 111 -3.94 -12.50 1.87
C GLY A 111 -5.21 -11.82 1.37
N ILE A 112 -5.09 -10.82 0.48
CA ILE A 112 -6.25 -10.04 0.00
C ILE A 112 -6.37 -10.21 -1.51
N LYS A 113 -7.53 -10.68 -1.95
CA LYS A 113 -7.86 -10.76 -3.37
C LYS A 113 -9.37 -10.67 -3.54
N ASN A 114 -9.82 -10.22 -4.72
CA ASN A 114 -11.25 -10.06 -4.97
C ASN A 114 -11.50 -9.95 -6.47
N ASP A 115 -12.35 -10.83 -7.00
CA ASP A 115 -12.60 -10.88 -8.44
C ASP A 115 -13.34 -9.63 -8.93
N ALA A 116 -14.24 -9.08 -8.14
CA ALA A 116 -14.95 -7.85 -8.52
C ALA A 116 -13.99 -6.67 -8.58
N ALA A 117 -13.07 -6.56 -7.61
CA ALA A 117 -12.07 -5.50 -7.62
C ALA A 117 -11.15 -5.64 -8.84
N GLU A 118 -10.77 -6.85 -9.17
CA GLU A 118 -9.96 -7.12 -10.35
C GLU A 118 -10.66 -6.64 -11.62
N LYS A 119 -11.94 -6.99 -11.77
CA LYS A 119 -12.69 -6.58 -12.95
C LYS A 119 -12.78 -5.05 -13.05
N ILE A 120 -13.04 -4.38 -11.94
CA ILE A 120 -13.10 -2.91 -11.90
C ILE A 120 -11.78 -2.31 -12.37
N ALA A 121 -10.67 -2.84 -11.85
CA ALA A 121 -9.35 -2.34 -12.21
C ALA A 121 -9.05 -2.57 -13.70
N LEU A 122 -9.26 -3.79 -14.17
CA LEU A 122 -8.95 -4.13 -15.57
C LEU A 122 -9.84 -3.41 -16.56
N ASP A 123 -11.13 -3.23 -16.25
CA ASP A 123 -12.05 -2.49 -17.10
C ASP A 123 -11.61 -1.01 -17.24
N ALA A 124 -10.97 -0.47 -16.21
CA ALA A 124 -10.42 0.88 -16.25
C ALA A 124 -8.98 0.93 -16.77
N LYS A 125 -8.47 -0.18 -17.28
CA LYS A 125 -7.10 -0.31 -17.80
C LYS A 125 -6.04 -0.07 -16.74
N MET A 126 -6.40 -0.31 -15.50
CA MET A 126 -5.48 -0.27 -14.37
C MET A 126 -4.83 -1.63 -14.21
N LYS A 127 -3.57 -1.67 -13.86
CA LYS A 127 -2.90 -2.94 -13.56
C LYS A 127 -3.39 -3.46 -12.22
N TYR A 128 -3.47 -4.77 -12.07
CA TYR A 128 -3.99 -5.40 -10.86
C TYR A 128 -2.99 -6.43 -10.35
N ILE A 129 -2.58 -6.25 -9.10
CA ILE A 129 -1.74 -7.20 -8.36
C ILE A 129 -2.52 -7.57 -7.10
N SER A 130 -2.57 -8.85 -6.74
CA SER A 130 -3.28 -9.26 -5.53
C SER A 130 -2.53 -10.34 -4.78
N ASN A 131 -2.81 -10.44 -3.49
CA ASN A 131 -2.26 -11.47 -2.62
C ASN A 131 -0.73 -11.46 -2.62
N ARG A 132 -0.14 -10.26 -2.59
CA ARG A 132 1.32 -10.11 -2.55
C ARG A 132 1.72 -8.96 -1.66
N CYS A 133 2.78 -9.15 -0.88
CA CYS A 133 3.34 -8.09 -0.04
C CYS A 133 4.28 -7.23 -0.89
N ILE A 134 3.96 -5.95 -1.03
CA ILE A 134 4.76 -5.03 -1.84
C ILE A 134 6.19 -4.90 -1.31
N LYS A 135 6.36 -4.92 0.01
CA LYS A 135 7.68 -4.88 0.64
C LYS A 135 8.51 -6.09 0.24
N GLN A 136 7.92 -7.30 0.35
CA GLN A 136 8.63 -8.53 0.03
C GLN A 136 8.98 -8.60 -1.45
N ASP A 137 8.10 -8.18 -2.31
CA ASP A 137 8.37 -8.16 -3.75
C ASP A 137 9.52 -7.21 -4.07
N TYR A 138 9.51 -6.01 -3.47
CA TYR A 138 10.60 -5.07 -3.65
C TYR A 138 11.92 -5.66 -3.15
N GLN A 139 11.90 -6.22 -1.96
CA GLN A 139 13.08 -6.82 -1.34
C GLN A 139 13.67 -7.93 -2.22
N ASN A 140 12.81 -8.81 -2.72
CA ASN A 140 13.26 -9.95 -3.52
C ASN A 140 13.78 -9.53 -4.90
N ILE A 141 13.08 -8.61 -5.57
CA ILE A 141 13.45 -8.20 -6.92
C ILE A 141 14.74 -7.37 -6.92
N PHE A 142 14.86 -6.44 -5.99
CA PHE A 142 16.01 -5.53 -5.94
C PHE A 142 17.06 -5.97 -4.92
N GLN A 143 16.83 -7.10 -4.25
CA GLN A 143 17.74 -7.67 -3.25
C GLN A 143 18.10 -6.66 -2.15
N LYS A 144 17.09 -5.91 -1.69
CA LYS A 144 17.26 -4.90 -0.65
C LYS A 144 16.69 -5.40 0.66
N VAL A 145 17.55 -5.57 1.66
CA VAL A 145 17.12 -5.91 3.01
C VAL A 145 16.76 -4.65 3.78
N ASN A 146 16.23 -4.82 4.99
CA ASN A 146 15.83 -3.69 5.84
C ASN A 146 17.00 -2.71 6.00
N PRO A 147 16.85 -1.45 5.59
CA PRO A 147 17.95 -0.47 5.67
C PRO A 147 18.36 -0.12 7.10
N VAL A 148 17.52 -0.44 8.09
CA VAL A 148 17.84 -0.17 9.49
C VAL A 148 19.00 -1.04 9.98
N PHE A 149 19.26 -2.17 9.31
CA PHE A 149 20.32 -3.10 9.70
C PHE A 149 21.24 -3.42 8.52
N PRO A 150 21.89 -2.38 7.94
CA PRO A 150 22.72 -2.64 6.76
C PRO A 150 23.91 -3.55 7.05
N ALA A 151 24.42 -3.56 8.29
CA ALA A 151 25.54 -4.40 8.67
C ALA A 151 25.23 -5.89 8.62
N LEU A 152 23.97 -6.26 8.60
CA LEU A 152 23.55 -7.67 8.57
C LEU A 152 23.46 -8.23 7.16
N LYS A 153 23.85 -7.46 6.17
CA LYS A 153 23.74 -7.86 4.78
C LYS A 153 24.84 -8.77 4.28
N SER A 154 25.85 -8.93 5.01
CA SER A 154 27.05 -9.67 4.57
C SER A 154 26.74 -11.07 4.03
#